data_23026ed95d9c92b6589ccd60dc085bd4
#
_entry.id   23026ed95d9c92b6589ccd60dc085bd4
#
_cell.length_a   1.000
_cell.length_b   1.000
_cell.length_c   1.000
_cell.angle_alpha   90.00
_cell.angle_beta   90.00
_cell.angle_gamma   90.00
#
_symmetry.space_group_name_H-M   'P 1'
#
loop_
_entity.id
_entity.type
_entity.pdbx_description
1 polymer ?
#
loop_
_entity_poly.entity_id
_entity_poly.type
_entity_poly.pdbx_seq_one_letter_code
_entity_poly.pdbx_strand_id
1 'polypeptide(L)'
;MVATRFAVAVHILILLATAPGGQLTSGRIAESVGTNPVVIRRLAGQLARAGLIRIRRGPGGAELARAPGAITLGQVWQAMRRKGLPLLPVHRGPAGANAAPAIPSLLRGVFDSAEAAMEANLAAVTLEDLCQQMRQPQPAQAEAAQAT
;
A
#
# COMPACT_ATOMS: atom_id res chain seq x y z
N MET A 1 -8.83 -5.66 5.44
CA MET A 1 -7.97 -6.51 4.58
C MET A 1 -6.67 -5.76 4.28
N VAL A 2 -5.54 -6.44 4.23
CA VAL A 2 -4.21 -5.80 4.02
C VAL A 2 -4.12 -5.10 2.67
N ALA A 3 -4.61 -5.73 1.60
CA ALA A 3 -4.56 -5.17 0.25
C ALA A 3 -5.30 -3.82 0.13
N THR A 4 -6.48 -3.70 0.73
CA THR A 4 -7.24 -2.44 0.73
C THR A 4 -6.53 -1.35 1.54
N ARG A 5 -5.95 -1.70 2.69
CA ARG A 5 -5.18 -0.75 3.51
C ARG A 5 -3.93 -0.27 2.78
N PHE A 6 -3.25 -1.18 2.09
CA PHE A 6 -2.09 -0.85 1.26
C PHE A 6 -2.47 0.11 0.14
N ALA A 7 -3.54 -0.17 -0.61
CA ALA A 7 -4.02 0.70 -1.68
C ALA A 7 -4.37 2.11 -1.17
N VAL A 8 -5.08 2.21 -0.04
CA VAL A 8 -5.40 3.50 0.59
C VAL A 8 -4.13 4.22 1.06
N ALA A 9 -3.16 3.50 1.63
CA ALA A 9 -1.89 4.09 2.03
C ALA A 9 -1.11 4.67 0.84
N VAL A 10 -1.05 3.96 -0.28
CA VAL A 10 -0.45 4.47 -1.53
C VAL A 10 -1.20 5.70 -2.03
N HIS A 11 -2.53 5.69 -2.00
CA HIS A 11 -3.36 6.84 -2.38
C HIS A 11 -3.06 8.07 -1.51
N ILE A 12 -2.95 7.90 -0.19
CA ILE A 12 -2.53 8.98 0.72
C ILE A 12 -1.19 9.59 0.29
N LEU A 13 -0.20 8.74 0.02
CA LEU A 13 1.15 9.20 -0.36
C LEU A 13 1.15 9.93 -1.71
N ILE A 14 0.39 9.46 -2.69
CA ILE A 14 0.24 10.15 -3.98
C ILE A 14 -0.39 11.54 -3.79
N LEU A 15 -1.44 11.64 -2.98
CA LEU A 15 -2.07 12.93 -2.68
C LEU A 15 -1.09 13.90 -2.03
N LEU A 16 -0.27 13.44 -1.07
CA LEU A 16 0.74 14.28 -0.42
C LEU A 16 1.85 14.68 -1.39
N ALA A 17 2.24 13.80 -2.31
CA ALA A 17 3.27 14.08 -3.32
C ALA A 17 2.81 15.11 -4.35
N THR A 18 1.51 15.17 -4.64
CA THR A 18 0.94 16.00 -5.70
C THR A 18 0.20 17.22 -5.19
N ALA A 19 -0.02 17.33 -3.88
CA ALA A 19 -0.72 18.47 -3.28
C ALA A 19 0.09 19.77 -3.43
N PRO A 20 -0.54 20.89 -3.78
CA PRO A 20 0.08 22.21 -3.69
C PRO A 20 0.56 22.47 -2.25
N GLY A 21 1.85 22.80 -2.09
CA GLY A 21 2.46 22.95 -0.77
C GLY A 21 2.81 21.66 -0.02
N GLY A 22 2.48 20.48 -0.58
CA GLY A 22 2.90 19.18 -0.04
C GLY A 22 2.21 18.75 1.25
N GLN A 23 1.14 19.40 1.65
CA GLN A 23 0.44 19.15 2.93
C GLN A 23 -1.06 18.99 2.71
N LEU A 24 -1.65 18.02 3.40
CA LEU A 24 -3.10 17.80 3.42
C LEU A 24 -3.56 17.37 4.81
N THR A 25 -4.76 17.83 5.19
CA THR A 25 -5.43 17.35 6.41
C THR A 25 -6.07 15.98 6.18
N SER A 26 -6.31 15.26 7.27
CA SER A 26 -6.99 13.95 7.20
C SER A 26 -8.41 14.05 6.62
N GLY A 27 -9.10 15.18 6.80
CA GLY A 27 -10.40 15.43 6.19
C GLY A 27 -10.32 15.51 4.67
N ARG A 28 -9.39 16.29 4.13
CA ARG A 28 -9.19 16.44 2.68
C ARG A 28 -8.76 15.13 2.02
N ILE A 29 -7.89 14.38 2.69
CA ILE A 29 -7.49 13.06 2.22
C ILE A 29 -8.70 12.11 2.22
N ALA A 30 -9.49 12.10 3.29
CA ALA A 30 -10.67 11.24 3.40
C ALA A 30 -11.73 11.52 2.32
N GLU A 31 -11.93 12.78 1.97
CA GLU A 31 -12.81 13.19 0.85
C GLU A 31 -12.33 12.58 -0.47
N SER A 32 -11.03 12.69 -0.77
CA SER A 32 -10.46 12.17 -2.02
C SER A 32 -10.49 10.64 -2.09
N VAL A 33 -10.24 9.97 -0.97
CA VAL A 33 -10.25 8.49 -0.89
C VAL A 33 -11.67 7.93 -0.84
N GLY A 34 -12.65 8.72 -0.44
CA GLY A 34 -14.02 8.25 -0.22
C GLY A 34 -14.16 7.43 1.06
N THR A 35 -13.49 7.85 2.13
CA THR A 35 -13.51 7.18 3.43
C THR A 35 -13.66 8.19 4.58
N ASN A 36 -13.53 7.70 5.80
CA ASN A 36 -13.70 8.54 6.98
C ASN A 36 -12.33 9.00 7.53
N PRO A 37 -12.24 10.23 8.07
CA PRO A 37 -10.97 10.78 8.57
C PRO A 37 -10.31 9.95 9.67
N VAL A 38 -11.05 9.16 10.45
CA VAL A 38 -10.50 8.26 11.48
C VAL A 38 -9.65 7.16 10.86
N VAL A 39 -10.11 6.59 9.75
CA VAL A 39 -9.36 5.57 8.98
C VAL A 39 -8.07 6.19 8.45
N ILE A 40 -8.15 7.39 7.87
CA ILE A 40 -6.99 8.11 7.35
C ILE A 40 -5.97 8.39 8.47
N ARG A 41 -6.41 8.91 9.62
CA ARG A 41 -5.51 9.16 10.76
C ARG A 41 -4.80 7.90 11.24
N ARG A 42 -5.50 6.77 11.27
CA ARG A 42 -4.91 5.48 11.67
C ARG A 42 -3.85 5.00 10.68
N LEU A 43 -4.11 5.09 9.38
CA LEU A 43 -3.15 4.71 8.34
C LEU A 43 -1.97 5.69 8.28
N ALA A 44 -2.24 6.99 8.40
CA ALA A 44 -1.20 8.02 8.50
C ALA A 44 -0.28 7.78 9.69
N GLY A 45 -0.81 7.38 10.84
CA GLY A 45 -0.01 7.00 12.01
C GLY A 45 0.93 5.81 11.72
N GLN A 46 0.50 4.82 10.93
CA GLN A 46 1.36 3.70 10.51
C GLN A 46 2.45 4.16 9.53
N LEU A 47 2.11 4.99 8.56
CA LEU A 47 3.07 5.57 7.63
C LEU A 47 4.11 6.45 8.34
N ALA A 48 3.68 7.23 9.33
CA ALA A 48 4.58 8.05 10.13
C ALA A 48 5.56 7.22 10.97
N ARG A 49 5.08 6.14 11.60
CA ARG A 49 5.96 5.19 12.32
C ARG A 49 6.97 4.50 11.41
N ALA A 50 6.63 4.31 10.15
CA ALA A 50 7.54 3.79 9.13
C ALA A 50 8.50 4.86 8.57
N GLY A 51 8.37 6.12 8.97
CA GLY A 51 9.22 7.22 8.52
C GLY A 51 8.93 7.69 7.09
N LEU A 52 7.73 7.39 6.55
CA LEU A 52 7.34 7.76 5.19
C LEU A 52 6.65 9.13 5.12
N ILE A 53 5.96 9.52 6.19
CA ILE A 53 5.33 10.83 6.33
C ILE A 53 5.65 11.45 7.69
N ARG A 54 5.40 12.75 7.80
CA ARG A 54 5.37 13.49 9.07
C ARG A 54 3.96 13.99 9.30
N ILE A 55 3.50 13.87 10.54
CA ILE A 55 2.21 14.42 10.97
C ILE A 55 2.52 15.67 11.80
N ARG A 56 1.96 16.80 11.38
CA ARG A 56 2.06 18.06 12.13
C ARG A 56 0.95 18.13 13.17
N ARG A 57 1.29 18.62 14.35
CA ARG A 57 0.28 18.90 15.39
C ARG A 57 -0.59 20.10 14.98
N GLY A 58 -1.87 20.04 15.31
CA GLY A 58 -2.84 21.07 14.98
C GLY A 58 -3.33 21.01 13.53
N PRO A 59 -3.62 22.15 12.88
CA PRO A 59 -4.23 22.19 11.56
C PRO A 59 -3.28 21.87 10.40
N GLY A 60 -2.02 21.53 10.69
CA GLY A 60 -0.98 21.33 9.65
C GLY A 60 -1.12 20.08 8.80
N GLY A 61 -1.88 19.07 9.23
CA GLY A 61 -2.07 17.83 8.49
C GLY A 61 -0.82 16.96 8.39
N ALA A 62 -0.64 16.30 7.25
CA ALA A 62 0.47 15.41 6.98
C ALA A 62 1.26 15.86 5.74
N GLU A 63 2.54 15.51 5.69
CA GLU A 63 3.44 15.76 4.57
C GLU A 63 4.38 14.56 4.36
N LEU A 64 4.95 14.41 3.17
CA LEU A 64 5.99 13.39 2.94
C LEU A 64 7.24 13.69 3.78
N ALA A 65 7.81 12.65 4.37
CA ALA A 65 9.07 12.74 5.13
C ALA A 65 10.30 12.62 4.23
N ARG A 66 10.13 12.11 3.02
CA ARG A 66 11.18 11.87 2.02
C ARG A 66 10.69 12.27 0.64
N ALA A 67 11.64 12.49 -0.29
CA ALA A 67 11.30 12.69 -1.69
C ALA A 67 10.53 11.47 -2.24
N PRO A 68 9.57 11.66 -3.17
CA PRO A 68 8.80 10.56 -3.76
C PRO A 68 9.65 9.45 -4.39
N GLY A 69 10.80 9.79 -4.98
CA GLY A 69 11.74 8.81 -5.52
C GLY A 69 12.48 7.99 -4.47
N ALA A 70 12.46 8.40 -3.20
CA ALA A 70 13.04 7.69 -2.07
C ALA A 70 12.02 6.83 -1.30
N ILE A 71 10.78 6.76 -1.75
CA ILE A 71 9.71 5.94 -1.18
C ILE A 71 9.36 4.85 -2.18
N THR A 72 9.56 3.58 -1.82
CA THR A 72 9.15 2.44 -2.63
C THR A 72 7.81 1.89 -2.17
N LEU A 73 7.07 1.25 -3.07
CA LEU A 73 5.84 0.55 -2.72
C LEU A 73 6.11 -0.63 -1.78
N GLY A 74 7.32 -1.21 -1.84
CA GLY A 74 7.76 -2.23 -0.90
C GLY A 74 7.80 -1.72 0.55
N GLN A 75 8.29 -0.50 0.77
CA GLN A 75 8.28 0.14 2.10
C GLN A 75 6.87 0.40 2.60
N VAL A 76 5.97 0.85 1.71
CA VAL A 76 4.55 1.05 2.05
C VAL A 76 3.88 -0.28 2.40
N TRP A 77 4.14 -1.33 1.63
CA TRP A 77 3.67 -2.68 1.91
C TRP A 77 4.11 -3.16 3.30
N GLN A 78 5.40 -3.02 3.62
CA GLN A 78 5.94 -3.40 4.94
C GLN A 78 5.31 -2.59 6.09
N ALA A 79 4.97 -1.34 5.85
CA ALA A 79 4.28 -0.49 6.84
C ALA A 79 2.84 -0.95 7.12
N MET A 80 2.17 -1.52 6.11
CA MET A 80 0.76 -1.90 6.19
C MET A 80 0.53 -3.36 6.58
N ARG A 81 1.48 -4.25 6.29
CA ARG A 81 1.34 -5.68 6.62
C ARG A 81 1.44 -5.91 8.13
N ARG A 82 0.76 -6.95 8.60
CA ARG A 82 0.95 -7.44 9.96
C ARG A 82 2.21 -8.29 10.01
N LYS A 83 3.16 -7.90 10.85
CA LYS A 83 4.39 -8.67 11.05
C LYS A 83 4.06 -10.09 11.52
N GLY A 84 4.75 -11.06 10.95
CA GLY A 84 4.63 -12.47 11.33
C GLY A 84 3.39 -13.20 10.79
N LEU A 85 2.53 -12.52 10.02
CA LEU A 85 1.41 -13.18 9.36
C LEU A 85 1.68 -13.30 7.85
N PRO A 86 1.55 -14.52 7.28
CA PRO A 86 1.65 -14.71 5.84
C PRO A 86 0.47 -14.05 5.13
N LEU A 87 0.69 -13.56 3.91
CA LEU A 87 -0.36 -13.06 3.04
C LEU A 87 -1.26 -14.20 2.57
N LEU A 88 -0.65 -15.32 2.24
CA LEU A 88 -1.32 -16.56 1.80
C LEU A 88 -1.19 -17.61 2.91
N PRO A 89 -2.16 -17.67 3.84
CA PRO A 89 -2.12 -18.65 4.91
C PRO A 89 -2.40 -20.06 4.37
N VAL A 90 -1.64 -21.04 4.87
CA VAL A 90 -1.90 -22.45 4.61
C VAL A 90 -2.76 -23.03 5.75
N HIS A 91 -3.79 -23.78 5.39
CA HIS A 91 -4.63 -24.47 6.37
C HIS A 91 -3.83 -25.53 7.14
N ARG A 92 -4.15 -25.72 8.39
CA ARG A 92 -3.65 -26.84 9.20
C ARG A 92 -4.61 -28.01 9.05
N GLY A 93 -4.07 -29.14 8.57
CA GLY A 93 -4.83 -30.38 8.59
C GLY A 93 -5.12 -30.83 10.01
N PRO A 94 -6.07 -31.80 10.22
CA PRO A 94 -6.35 -32.34 11.52
C PRO A 94 -5.08 -32.99 12.11
N ALA A 95 -4.85 -32.76 13.41
CA ALA A 95 -3.73 -33.37 14.12
C ALA A 95 -3.89 -34.90 14.12
N GLY A 96 -2.88 -35.64 13.66
CA GLY A 96 -2.88 -37.09 13.66
C GLY A 96 -3.34 -37.78 12.37
N ALA A 97 -3.65 -37.05 11.31
CA ALA A 97 -3.93 -37.64 10.01
C ALA A 97 -2.62 -38.18 9.38
N ASN A 98 -2.54 -39.48 9.16
CA ASN A 98 -1.39 -40.14 8.50
C ASN A 98 -1.27 -39.83 6.99
N ALA A 99 -2.13 -38.98 6.45
CA ALA A 99 -2.18 -38.64 5.05
C ALA A 99 -1.72 -37.22 4.81
N ALA A 100 -0.61 -37.09 4.13
CA ALA A 100 -0.08 -35.89 3.46
C ALA A 100 0.39 -34.74 4.37
N PRO A 101 1.34 -34.94 5.31
CA PRO A 101 2.03 -33.83 5.94
C PRO A 101 2.83 -32.98 4.92
N ALA A 102 3.04 -33.49 3.71
CA ALA A 102 3.75 -32.81 2.64
C ALA A 102 2.96 -31.68 1.97
N ILE A 103 1.62 -31.74 1.92
CA ILE A 103 0.81 -30.74 1.20
C ILE A 103 0.94 -29.33 1.81
N PRO A 104 0.74 -29.13 3.12
CA PRO A 104 0.94 -27.81 3.72
C PRO A 104 2.35 -27.24 3.53
N SER A 105 3.37 -28.12 3.60
CA SER A 105 4.77 -27.70 3.38
C SER A 105 5.05 -27.32 1.94
N LEU A 106 4.51 -28.06 0.98
CA LEU A 106 4.62 -27.76 -0.45
C LEU A 106 3.93 -26.43 -0.77
N LEU A 107 2.70 -26.23 -0.28
CA LEU A 107 1.97 -24.99 -0.46
C LEU A 107 2.68 -23.82 0.21
N ARG A 108 3.26 -24.01 1.39
CA ARG A 108 4.05 -22.99 2.07
C ARG A 108 5.21 -22.52 1.20
N GLY A 109 5.98 -23.45 0.62
CA GLY A 109 7.10 -23.11 -0.27
C GLY A 109 6.67 -22.31 -1.49
N VAL A 110 5.57 -22.70 -2.14
CA VAL A 110 5.01 -21.97 -3.30
C VAL A 110 4.52 -20.59 -2.90
N PHE A 111 3.81 -20.47 -1.79
CA PHE A 111 3.25 -19.20 -1.33
C PHE A 111 4.33 -18.25 -0.85
N ASP A 112 5.34 -18.72 -0.13
CA ASP A 112 6.48 -17.91 0.30
C ASP A 112 7.25 -17.37 -0.92
N SER A 113 7.43 -18.20 -1.96
CA SER A 113 8.04 -17.77 -3.23
C SER A 113 7.19 -16.70 -3.94
N ALA A 114 5.88 -16.86 -3.98
CA ALA A 114 4.96 -15.89 -4.58
C ALA A 114 4.97 -14.57 -3.81
N GLU A 115 4.95 -14.61 -2.47
CA GLU A 115 5.05 -13.42 -1.62
C GLU A 115 6.38 -12.69 -1.83
N ALA A 116 7.50 -13.43 -1.89
CA ALA A 116 8.81 -12.86 -2.13
C ALA A 116 8.91 -12.19 -3.50
N ALA A 117 8.35 -12.79 -4.55
CA ALA A 117 8.29 -12.20 -5.89
C ALA A 117 7.44 -10.91 -5.92
N MET A 118 6.30 -10.90 -5.24
CA MET A 118 5.46 -9.72 -5.09
C MET A 118 6.22 -8.59 -4.35
N GLU A 119 6.87 -8.91 -3.23
CA GLU A 119 7.62 -7.92 -2.45
C GLU A 119 8.80 -7.35 -3.24
N ALA A 120 9.51 -8.17 -4.02
CA ALA A 120 10.58 -7.73 -4.91
C ALA A 120 10.06 -6.77 -6.00
N ASN A 121 8.90 -7.09 -6.59
CA ASN A 121 8.27 -6.23 -7.58
C ASN A 121 7.87 -4.87 -6.97
N LEU A 122 7.24 -4.86 -5.81
CA LEU A 122 6.85 -3.63 -5.12
C LEU A 122 8.08 -2.79 -4.69
N ALA A 123 9.19 -3.43 -4.32
CA ALA A 123 10.43 -2.73 -3.96
C ALA A 123 11.09 -2.01 -5.14
N ALA A 124 10.80 -2.44 -6.37
CA ALA A 124 11.31 -1.82 -7.60
C ALA A 124 10.49 -0.60 -8.07
N VAL A 125 9.30 -0.37 -7.52
CA VAL A 125 8.41 0.73 -7.91
C VAL A 125 8.47 1.83 -6.86
N THR A 126 8.76 3.05 -7.29
CA THR A 126 8.77 4.23 -6.40
C THR A 126 7.46 5.00 -6.46
N LEU A 127 7.22 5.84 -5.45
CA LEU A 127 6.10 6.78 -5.46
C LEU A 127 6.20 7.78 -6.63
N GLU A 128 7.43 8.18 -6.98
CA GLU A 128 7.68 9.06 -8.13
C GLU A 128 7.25 8.41 -9.45
N ASP A 129 7.51 7.11 -9.64
CA ASP A 129 7.07 6.38 -10.83
C ASP A 129 5.56 6.46 -11.01
N LEU A 130 4.80 6.29 -9.91
CA LEU A 130 3.35 6.39 -9.95
C LEU A 130 2.87 7.82 -10.22
N CYS A 131 3.51 8.82 -9.62
CA CYS A 131 3.19 10.22 -9.87
C CYS A 131 3.47 10.62 -11.32
N GLN A 132 4.54 10.11 -11.92
CA GLN A 132 4.85 10.32 -13.34
C GLN A 132 3.81 9.67 -14.26
N GLN A 133 3.40 8.44 -13.96
CA GLN A 133 2.35 7.75 -14.72
C GLN A 133 1.01 8.52 -14.68
N MET A 134 0.67 9.12 -13.53
CA MET A 134 -0.54 9.96 -13.42
C MET A 134 -0.50 11.22 -14.29
N ARG A 135 0.69 11.78 -14.51
CA ARG A 135 0.89 12.98 -15.36
C ARG A 135 0.81 12.66 -16.85
N GLN A 136 1.01 11.39 -17.22
CA GLN A 136 0.92 10.95 -18.62
C GLN A 136 -0.52 10.57 -18.93
N PRO A 137 -1.10 11.02 -20.08
CA PRO A 137 -2.43 10.58 -20.48
C PRO A 137 -2.42 9.06 -20.70
N GLN A 138 -3.26 8.33 -19.98
CA GLN A 138 -3.39 6.90 -20.16
C GLN A 138 -4.13 6.60 -21.46
N PRO A 139 -3.54 5.85 -22.40
CA PRO A 139 -4.19 5.54 -23.69
C PRO A 139 -5.49 4.70 -23.54
N ALA A 140 -5.63 3.95 -22.44
CA ALA A 140 -6.80 3.10 -22.22
C ALA A 140 -8.10 3.85 -21.86
N GLN A 141 -8.03 5.12 -21.44
CA GLN A 141 -9.23 5.93 -21.16
C GLN A 141 -9.74 6.69 -22.40
N ALA A 142 -8.93 6.83 -23.43
CA ALA A 142 -9.33 7.47 -24.69
C ALA A 142 -10.24 6.56 -25.53
N GLU A 143 -10.10 5.24 -25.44
CA GLU A 143 -10.94 4.30 -26.19
C GLU A 143 -12.35 4.17 -25.60
N ALA A 144 -12.51 4.27 -24.28
CA ALA A 144 -13.83 4.21 -23.63
C ALA A 144 -14.69 5.46 -23.88
N ALA A 145 -14.06 6.61 -24.12
CA ALA A 145 -14.77 7.85 -24.43
C ALA A 145 -15.20 7.97 -25.90
N GLN A 146 -14.63 7.16 -26.79
CA GLN A 146 -14.97 7.15 -28.23
C GLN A 146 -15.97 6.05 -28.58
N ALA A 147 -16.35 5.18 -27.66
CA ALA A 147 -17.29 4.06 -27.89
C ALA A 147 -18.72 4.35 -27.40
N THR A 148 -19.08 5.65 -27.13
CA THR A 148 -20.45 6.02 -26.71
C THR A 148 -21.08 6.97 -27.73
#